data_75d9142d299d1845dff4b100676cec8f
#
_entry.id   75d9142d299d1845dff4b100676cec8f
#
_cell.length_a   1.000
_cell.length_b   1.000
_cell.length_c   1.000
_cell.angle_alpha   90.00
_cell.angle_beta   90.00
_cell.angle_gamma   90.00
#
_symmetry.space_group_name_H-M   'P 1'
#
loop_
_entity.id
_entity.type
_entity.pdbx_description
1 polymer ?
#
loop_
_entity_poly.entity_id
_entity_poly.type
_entity_poly.pdbx_seq_one_letter_code
_entity_poly.pdbx_strand_id
1 'polypeptide(L)'
;MAEQNVNSSAPTTISLEETLKAILPDGKVDGSLPPVHLWNPVRSADIAMEIRADGSWWHEGGRINREKLVKLFSRILRRDPDGSTWLVTPYEKVIVHVEDAPFLAVRVERAGEPGPQQTLAFVTNLGDVTLAGPDAPLRVETDPDTGEPAPYVR
;
A
#
# COMPACT_ATOMS: atom_id res chain seq x y z
N MET A 1 37.63 -1.31 -26.76
CA MET A 1 36.24 -1.77 -26.53
C MET A 1 35.93 -1.51 -25.05
N ALA A 2 35.13 -0.50 -24.77
CA ALA A 2 34.69 -0.21 -23.42
C ALA A 2 33.49 -1.08 -23.13
N GLU A 3 33.61 -2.10 -22.30
CA GLU A 3 32.49 -2.76 -21.69
C GLU A 3 31.87 -1.77 -20.71
N GLN A 4 30.77 -1.16 -21.11
CA GLN A 4 29.94 -0.43 -20.17
C GLN A 4 29.28 -1.47 -19.25
N ASN A 5 29.89 -1.67 -18.12
CA ASN A 5 29.30 -2.39 -17.01
C ASN A 5 28.19 -1.52 -16.47
N VAL A 6 26.99 -1.66 -17.06
CA VAL A 6 25.79 -1.07 -16.53
C VAL A 6 25.45 -1.87 -15.28
N ASN A 7 26.05 -1.48 -14.16
CA ASN A 7 25.71 -2.01 -12.87
C ASN A 7 24.33 -1.46 -12.48
N SER A 8 23.29 -2.04 -13.07
CA SER A 8 21.90 -1.83 -12.69
C SER A 8 21.66 -2.60 -11.41
N SER A 9 22.16 -2.07 -10.28
CA SER A 9 21.76 -2.60 -8.98
C SER A 9 20.30 -2.28 -8.78
N ALA A 10 19.45 -3.31 -8.85
CA ALA A 10 18.05 -3.22 -8.48
C ALA A 10 17.95 -2.74 -7.01
N PRO A 11 16.97 -1.88 -6.66
CA PRO A 11 16.77 -1.48 -5.28
C PRO A 11 16.45 -2.70 -4.43
N THR A 12 17.10 -2.82 -3.30
CA THR A 12 16.83 -3.84 -2.29
C THR A 12 15.86 -3.29 -1.24
N THR A 13 15.22 -4.18 -0.47
CA THR A 13 14.37 -3.77 0.67
C THR A 13 15.13 -2.86 1.64
N ILE A 14 16.42 -3.12 1.84
CA ILE A 14 17.32 -2.30 2.69
C ILE A 14 17.48 -0.90 2.09
N SER A 15 17.68 -0.80 0.78
CA SER A 15 17.79 0.50 0.08
C SER A 15 16.50 1.31 0.18
N LEU A 16 15.34 0.67 0.04
CA LEU A 16 14.05 1.32 0.24
C LEU A 16 13.88 1.80 1.69
N GLU A 17 14.25 1.00 2.66
CA GLU A 17 14.18 1.37 4.08
C GLU A 17 15.07 2.57 4.39
N GLU A 18 16.30 2.60 3.88
CA GLU A 18 17.23 3.72 4.04
C GLU A 18 16.68 5.00 3.38
N THR A 19 16.14 4.88 2.18
CA THR A 19 15.51 5.99 1.47
C THR A 19 14.31 6.53 2.24
N LEU A 20 13.48 5.65 2.80
CA LEU A 20 12.33 6.04 3.62
C LEU A 20 12.75 6.75 4.90
N LYS A 21 13.78 6.28 5.58
CA LYS A 21 14.33 6.94 6.77
C LYS A 21 14.86 8.34 6.45
N ALA A 22 15.43 8.53 5.25
CA ALA A 22 15.89 9.84 4.80
C ALA A 22 14.74 10.81 4.47
N ILE A 23 13.64 10.30 3.93
CA ILE A 23 12.45 11.09 3.56
C ILE A 23 11.57 11.38 4.78
N LEU A 24 11.53 10.44 5.75
CA LEU A 24 10.73 10.50 6.97
C LEU A 24 11.64 10.41 8.20
N PRO A 25 12.48 11.42 8.46
CA PRO A 25 13.60 11.33 9.42
C PRO A 25 13.20 10.99 10.85
N ASP A 26 11.99 11.28 11.28
CA ASP A 26 11.57 11.06 12.66
C ASP A 26 10.73 9.79 12.89
N GLY A 27 10.41 9.04 11.85
CA GLY A 27 9.46 7.92 11.98
C GLY A 27 8.12 8.33 12.59
N LYS A 28 8.01 9.59 12.97
CA LYS A 28 6.78 10.24 13.43
C LYS A 28 6.06 10.76 12.20
N VAL A 29 5.08 10.00 11.81
CA VAL A 29 4.12 10.47 10.86
C VAL A 29 3.22 11.42 11.63
N ASP A 30 3.39 12.71 11.41
CA ASP A 30 2.52 13.78 11.94
C ASP A 30 1.14 13.80 11.26
N GLY A 31 0.65 12.64 10.84
CA GLY A 31 -0.63 12.47 10.14
C GLY A 31 -0.61 12.87 8.66
N SER A 32 0.43 13.54 8.16
CA SER A 32 0.55 13.84 6.73
C SER A 32 1.16 12.68 5.97
N LEU A 33 0.51 12.27 4.87
CA LEU A 33 1.09 11.27 3.96
C LEU A 33 2.12 11.95 3.05
N PRO A 34 3.22 11.25 2.71
CA PRO A 34 4.16 11.72 1.72
C PRO A 34 3.44 12.04 0.39
N PRO A 35 3.83 13.09 -0.33
CA PRO A 35 3.17 13.50 -1.57
C PRO A 35 3.56 12.60 -2.76
N VAL A 36 3.30 11.31 -2.63
CA VAL A 36 3.67 10.28 -3.63
C VAL A 36 3.09 10.56 -5.02
N HIS A 37 1.97 11.28 -5.08
CA HIS A 37 1.33 11.70 -6.34
C HIS A 37 2.14 12.72 -7.13
N LEU A 38 3.06 13.41 -6.48
CA LEU A 38 3.97 14.38 -7.11
C LEU A 38 5.30 13.75 -7.57
N TRP A 39 5.58 12.53 -7.13
CA TRP A 39 6.84 11.87 -7.43
C TRP A 39 6.75 11.03 -8.70
N ASN A 40 7.58 11.36 -9.68
CA ASN A 40 7.62 10.66 -10.96
C ASN A 40 9.04 10.18 -11.27
N PRO A 41 9.55 9.21 -10.48
CA PRO A 41 10.89 8.69 -10.71
C PRO A 41 10.99 7.95 -12.03
N VAL A 42 12.13 8.09 -12.70
CA VAL A 42 12.43 7.40 -13.96
C VAL A 42 12.81 5.94 -13.70
N ARG A 43 13.45 5.67 -12.55
CA ARG A 43 13.88 4.31 -12.20
C ARG A 43 12.72 3.50 -11.66
N SER A 44 12.57 2.30 -12.18
CA SER A 44 11.61 1.33 -11.67
C SER A 44 12.23 -0.06 -11.61
N ALA A 45 11.79 -0.87 -10.67
CA ALA A 45 12.24 -2.23 -10.49
C ALA A 45 11.12 -3.15 -10.01
N ASP A 46 11.30 -4.44 -10.24
CA ASP A 46 10.56 -5.52 -9.62
C ASP A 46 11.53 -6.30 -8.73
N ILE A 47 11.29 -6.28 -7.44
CA ILE A 47 12.08 -7.01 -6.43
C ILE A 47 11.25 -8.10 -5.75
N ALA A 48 10.23 -8.62 -6.43
CA ALA A 48 9.32 -9.61 -5.91
C ALA A 48 8.65 -9.17 -4.58
N MET A 49 8.15 -7.93 -4.56
CA MET A 49 7.34 -7.40 -3.45
C MET A 49 5.87 -7.79 -3.66
N GLU A 50 5.26 -8.39 -2.66
CA GLU A 50 3.88 -8.88 -2.73
C GLU A 50 3.07 -8.44 -1.52
N ILE A 51 1.78 -8.18 -1.75
CA ILE A 51 0.75 -8.07 -0.69
C ILE A 51 -0.29 -9.16 -0.96
N ARG A 52 -0.41 -10.10 -0.04
CA ARG A 52 -1.36 -11.21 -0.17
C ARG A 52 -2.76 -10.83 0.31
N ALA A 53 -3.74 -11.66 -0.02
CA ALA A 53 -5.16 -11.42 0.29
C ALA A 53 -5.43 -11.30 1.80
N ASP A 54 -4.60 -11.93 2.65
CA ASP A 54 -4.67 -11.82 4.12
C ASP A 54 -4.05 -10.52 4.68
N GLY A 55 -3.59 -9.62 3.80
CA GLY A 55 -2.93 -8.37 4.16
C GLY A 55 -1.45 -8.49 4.52
N SER A 56 -0.86 -9.68 4.44
CA SER A 56 0.56 -9.89 4.72
C SER A 56 1.45 -9.40 3.57
N TRP A 57 2.62 -8.88 3.93
CA TRP A 57 3.61 -8.39 3.00
C TRP A 57 4.76 -9.37 2.86
N TRP A 58 5.23 -9.56 1.63
CA TRP A 58 6.25 -10.53 1.28
C TRP A 58 7.29 -9.92 0.36
N HIS A 59 8.53 -10.34 0.52
CA HIS A 59 9.64 -9.96 -0.34
C HIS A 59 10.47 -11.20 -0.68
N GLU A 60 10.66 -11.48 -1.98
CA GLU A 60 11.40 -12.65 -2.46
C GLU A 60 10.96 -13.97 -1.80
N GLY A 61 9.66 -14.15 -1.61
CA GLY A 61 9.09 -15.36 -1.00
C GLY A 61 9.21 -15.42 0.53
N GLY A 62 9.80 -14.42 1.17
CA GLY A 62 9.88 -14.30 2.63
C GLY A 62 8.88 -13.30 3.19
N ARG A 63 8.17 -13.67 4.26
CA ARG A 63 7.24 -12.75 4.92
C ARG A 63 7.98 -11.64 5.64
N ILE A 64 7.51 -10.41 5.46
CA ILE A 64 8.01 -9.25 6.20
C ILE A 64 7.26 -9.18 7.54
N ASN A 65 7.95 -9.54 8.64
CA ASN A 65 7.37 -9.57 9.98
C ASN A 65 7.57 -8.27 10.77
N ARG A 66 8.35 -7.33 10.25
CA ARG A 66 8.62 -6.05 10.89
C ARG A 66 7.47 -5.08 10.61
N GLU A 67 6.53 -4.99 11.55
CA GLU A 67 5.34 -4.13 11.42
C GLU A 67 5.67 -2.66 11.12
N LYS A 68 6.70 -2.12 11.77
CA LYS A 68 7.15 -0.74 11.50
C LYS A 68 7.59 -0.53 10.07
N LEU A 69 8.25 -1.52 9.47
CA LEU A 69 8.68 -1.48 8.07
C LEU A 69 7.48 -1.55 7.13
N VAL A 70 6.53 -2.44 7.39
CA VAL A 70 5.28 -2.54 6.62
C VAL A 70 4.49 -1.25 6.69
N LYS A 71 4.38 -0.62 7.86
CA LYS A 71 3.75 0.70 8.01
C LYS A 71 4.45 1.80 7.21
N LEU A 72 5.78 1.79 7.17
CA LEU A 72 6.54 2.73 6.34
C LEU A 72 6.26 2.52 4.85
N PHE A 73 6.30 1.29 4.39
CA PHE A 73 5.99 0.96 3.00
C PHE A 73 4.56 1.35 2.62
N SER A 74 3.59 1.13 3.49
CA SER A 74 2.20 1.51 3.22
C SER A 74 2.00 3.01 2.99
N ARG A 75 2.87 3.86 3.56
CA ARG A 75 2.83 5.32 3.40
C ARG A 75 3.25 5.81 2.03
N ILE A 76 4.02 5.01 1.31
CA ILE A 76 4.50 5.32 -0.03
C ILE A 76 3.86 4.48 -1.12
N LEU A 77 2.81 3.72 -0.79
CA LEU A 77 2.01 3.03 -1.79
C LEU A 77 1.26 4.02 -2.67
N ARG A 78 1.29 3.76 -3.97
CA ARG A 78 0.51 4.48 -4.97
C ARG A 78 -0.07 3.51 -5.99
N ARG A 79 -1.33 3.69 -6.32
CA ARG A 79 -1.96 3.03 -7.45
C ARG A 79 -1.92 3.95 -8.65
N ASP A 80 -1.32 3.47 -9.74
CA ASP A 80 -1.26 4.19 -10.99
C ASP A 80 -2.55 3.98 -11.82
N PRO A 81 -2.84 4.84 -12.82
CA PRO A 81 -4.07 4.76 -13.61
C PRO A 81 -4.26 3.45 -14.38
N ASP A 82 -3.17 2.73 -14.68
CA ASP A 82 -3.19 1.42 -15.33
C ASP A 82 -3.59 0.27 -14.38
N GLY A 83 -3.84 0.58 -13.10
CA GLY A 83 -4.20 -0.38 -12.06
C GLY A 83 -3.02 -1.00 -11.33
N SER A 84 -1.78 -0.72 -11.74
CA SER A 84 -0.59 -1.20 -11.04
C SER A 84 -0.38 -0.48 -9.71
N THR A 85 0.21 -1.21 -8.75
CA THR A 85 0.53 -0.68 -7.42
C THR A 85 2.04 -0.59 -7.26
N TRP A 86 2.50 0.53 -6.72
CA TRP A 86 3.91 0.86 -6.58
C TRP A 86 4.25 1.38 -5.19
N LEU A 87 5.44 1.05 -4.71
CA LEU A 87 6.14 1.80 -3.69
C LEU A 87 6.92 2.92 -4.38
N VAL A 88 6.60 4.17 -4.06
CA VAL A 88 7.16 5.33 -4.77
C VAL A 88 7.99 6.18 -3.83
N THR A 89 9.20 6.53 -4.27
CA THR A 89 10.06 7.53 -3.67
C THR A 89 10.39 8.61 -4.72
N PRO A 90 11.00 9.73 -4.36
CA PRO A 90 11.43 10.72 -5.36
C PRO A 90 12.44 10.17 -6.37
N TYR A 91 13.15 9.09 -6.04
CA TYR A 91 14.28 8.57 -6.81
C TYR A 91 13.98 7.30 -7.61
N GLU A 92 13.09 6.48 -7.10
CA GLU A 92 12.76 5.18 -7.68
C GLU A 92 11.36 4.71 -7.30
N LYS A 93 10.80 3.81 -8.08
CA LYS A 93 9.57 3.11 -7.75
C LYS A 93 9.75 1.60 -7.90
N VAL A 94 9.10 0.86 -7.02
CA VAL A 94 9.12 -0.61 -7.01
C VAL A 94 7.70 -1.12 -7.17
N ILE A 95 7.49 -2.02 -8.13
CA ILE A 95 6.19 -2.64 -8.31
C ILE A 95 5.84 -3.55 -7.15
N VAL A 96 4.58 -3.53 -6.73
CA VAL A 96 4.02 -4.41 -5.72
C VAL A 96 2.94 -5.27 -6.34
N HIS A 97 3.12 -6.58 -6.27
CA HIS A 97 2.13 -7.54 -6.74
C HIS A 97 1.06 -7.75 -5.67
N VAL A 98 -0.13 -7.22 -5.91
CA VAL A 98 -1.25 -7.25 -4.97
C VAL A 98 -2.21 -8.36 -5.39
N GLU A 99 -2.41 -9.34 -4.52
CA GLU A 99 -3.26 -10.50 -4.80
C GLU A 99 -4.74 -10.12 -4.89
N ASP A 100 -5.22 -9.27 -3.97
CA ASP A 100 -6.61 -8.81 -3.92
C ASP A 100 -6.68 -7.29 -3.71
N ALA A 101 -6.45 -6.84 -2.48
CA ALA A 101 -6.43 -5.43 -2.11
C ALA A 101 -5.20 -5.09 -1.27
N PRO A 102 -4.67 -3.85 -1.37
CA PRO A 102 -3.46 -3.49 -0.64
C PRO A 102 -3.65 -3.40 0.87
N PHE A 103 -4.88 -3.19 1.32
CA PHE A 103 -5.23 -3.12 2.74
C PHE A 103 -6.40 -4.04 3.05
N LEU A 104 -6.38 -4.62 4.25
CA LEU A 104 -7.45 -5.45 4.77
C LEU A 104 -8.16 -4.72 5.91
N ALA A 105 -9.47 -4.52 5.81
CA ALA A 105 -10.27 -4.03 6.92
C ALA A 105 -10.44 -5.14 7.96
N VAL A 106 -9.93 -4.91 9.16
CA VAL A 106 -9.99 -5.87 10.28
C VAL A 106 -11.06 -5.52 11.30
N ARG A 107 -11.58 -4.29 11.25
CA ARG A 107 -12.66 -3.82 12.12
C ARG A 107 -13.54 -2.82 11.37
N VAL A 108 -14.83 -2.90 11.64
CA VAL A 108 -15.83 -1.95 11.14
C VAL A 108 -16.57 -1.37 12.34
N GLU A 109 -16.66 -0.06 12.41
CA GLU A 109 -17.38 0.68 13.45
C GLU A 109 -18.44 1.56 12.83
N ARG A 110 -19.54 1.73 13.55
CA ARG A 110 -20.57 2.72 13.18
C ARG A 110 -20.15 4.08 13.70
N ALA A 111 -20.14 5.08 12.83
CA ALA A 111 -19.82 6.46 13.18
C ALA A 111 -21.09 7.33 13.01
N GLY A 112 -21.36 8.16 14.00
CA GLY A 112 -22.54 9.01 14.05
C GLY A 112 -23.78 8.35 14.67
N GLU A 113 -24.84 9.15 14.83
CA GLU A 113 -26.12 8.69 15.37
C GLU A 113 -26.83 7.73 14.40
N PRO A 114 -27.62 6.76 14.93
CA PRO A 114 -28.39 5.86 14.09
C PRO A 114 -29.33 6.63 13.14
N GLY A 115 -29.28 6.29 11.84
CA GLY A 115 -30.14 6.92 10.83
C GLY A 115 -29.45 7.07 9.47
N PRO A 116 -30.07 7.83 8.55
CA PRO A 116 -29.54 8.00 7.19
C PRO A 116 -28.18 8.69 7.10
N GLN A 117 -27.79 9.39 8.16
CA GLN A 117 -26.50 10.09 8.27
C GLN A 117 -25.42 9.23 8.94
N GLN A 118 -25.77 8.01 9.40
CA GLN A 118 -24.79 7.10 9.96
C GLN A 118 -23.82 6.63 8.88
N THR A 119 -22.54 6.63 9.20
CA THR A 119 -21.49 6.13 8.31
C THR A 119 -20.75 4.96 8.94
N LEU A 120 -19.97 4.24 8.12
CA LEU A 120 -19.11 3.15 8.56
C LEU A 120 -17.66 3.61 8.56
N ALA A 121 -16.97 3.37 9.66
CA ALA A 121 -15.52 3.54 9.78
C ALA A 121 -14.85 2.18 9.68
N PHE A 122 -13.90 2.04 8.76
CA PHE A 122 -13.12 0.84 8.56
C PHE A 122 -11.71 1.05 9.11
N VAL A 123 -11.26 0.12 9.95
CA VAL A 123 -9.91 0.10 10.48
C VAL A 123 -9.12 -0.97 9.73
N THR A 124 -8.00 -0.58 9.14
CA THR A 124 -7.14 -1.51 8.40
C THR A 124 -6.25 -2.31 9.33
N ASN A 125 -5.69 -3.40 8.80
CA ASN A 125 -4.67 -4.22 9.47
C ASN A 125 -3.41 -3.44 9.87
N LEU A 126 -3.21 -2.23 9.33
CA LEU A 126 -2.09 -1.34 9.67
C LEU A 126 -2.49 -0.20 10.61
N GLY A 127 -3.76 -0.15 11.02
CA GLY A 127 -4.29 0.81 11.98
C GLY A 127 -4.80 2.12 11.36
N ASP A 128 -4.81 2.25 10.05
CA ASP A 128 -5.42 3.39 9.38
C ASP A 128 -6.94 3.29 9.42
N VAL A 129 -7.61 4.45 9.47
CA VAL A 129 -9.07 4.54 9.50
C VAL A 129 -9.56 5.25 8.25
N THR A 130 -10.55 4.66 7.57
CA THR A 130 -11.26 5.31 6.48
C THR A 130 -12.76 5.30 6.71
N LEU A 131 -13.43 6.36 6.30
CA LEU A 131 -14.90 6.45 6.37
C LEU A 131 -15.49 6.13 5.01
N ALA A 132 -16.47 5.24 4.97
CA ALA A 132 -17.25 5.03 3.75
C ALA A 132 -18.05 6.30 3.43
N GLY A 133 -18.08 6.67 2.16
CA GLY A 133 -18.76 7.88 1.71
C GLY A 133 -18.53 8.15 0.23
N PRO A 134 -18.86 9.34 -0.27
CA PRO A 134 -18.69 9.68 -1.69
C PRO A 134 -17.24 9.56 -2.17
N ASP A 135 -16.26 9.89 -1.32
CA ASP A 135 -14.84 9.83 -1.64
C ASP A 135 -14.25 8.42 -1.45
N ALA A 136 -14.91 7.59 -0.64
CA ALA A 136 -14.55 6.21 -0.38
C ALA A 136 -15.79 5.30 -0.45
N PRO A 137 -16.32 5.07 -1.66
CA PRO A 137 -17.55 4.31 -1.82
C PRO A 137 -17.37 2.83 -1.48
N LEU A 138 -18.38 2.28 -0.81
CA LEU A 138 -18.47 0.86 -0.55
C LEU A 138 -18.98 0.13 -1.79
N ARG A 139 -18.25 -0.90 -2.21
CA ARG A 139 -18.63 -1.81 -3.29
C ARG A 139 -18.67 -3.23 -2.75
N VAL A 140 -19.67 -4.00 -3.15
CA VAL A 140 -19.75 -5.42 -2.81
C VAL A 140 -19.65 -6.22 -4.09
N GLU A 141 -18.67 -7.10 -4.16
CA GLU A 141 -18.56 -8.12 -5.19
C GLU A 141 -19.05 -9.45 -4.64
N THR A 142 -19.65 -10.27 -5.48
CA THR A 142 -20.09 -11.61 -5.08
C THR A 142 -19.22 -12.64 -5.79
N ASP A 143 -18.64 -13.54 -5.02
CA ASP A 143 -17.88 -14.65 -5.57
C ASP A 143 -18.81 -15.53 -6.43
N PRO A 144 -18.50 -15.73 -7.72
CA PRO A 144 -19.37 -16.48 -8.62
C PRO A 144 -19.47 -17.98 -8.28
N ASP A 145 -18.47 -18.53 -7.60
CA ASP A 145 -18.41 -19.96 -7.28
C ASP A 145 -19.07 -20.28 -5.93
N THR A 146 -18.86 -19.43 -4.93
CA THR A 146 -19.36 -19.65 -3.56
C THR A 146 -20.61 -18.85 -3.24
N GLY A 147 -20.89 -17.76 -3.96
CA GLY A 147 -21.97 -16.81 -3.66
C GLY A 147 -21.69 -15.93 -2.45
N GLU A 148 -20.48 -15.96 -1.89
CA GLU A 148 -20.09 -15.14 -0.76
C GLU A 148 -19.86 -13.68 -1.16
N PRO A 149 -20.37 -12.72 -0.37
CA PRO A 149 -20.12 -11.30 -0.62
C PRO A 149 -18.73 -10.90 -0.15
N ALA A 150 -18.01 -10.14 -0.99
CA ALA A 150 -16.73 -9.53 -0.67
C ALA A 150 -16.90 -7.98 -0.74
N PRO A 151 -16.99 -7.29 0.39
CA PRO A 151 -17.08 -5.84 0.43
C PRO A 151 -15.72 -5.18 0.28
N TYR A 152 -15.67 -4.12 -0.52
CA TYR A 152 -14.50 -3.28 -0.73
C TYR A 152 -14.81 -1.81 -0.48
N VAL A 153 -13.89 -1.09 0.13
CA VAL A 153 -13.91 0.38 0.25
C VAL A 153 -12.77 0.92 -0.59
N ARG A 154 -13.04 1.98 -1.35
CA ARG A 154 -12.03 2.59 -2.23
C ARG A 154 -11.11 3.53 -1.46
#